data_d77560926a12977e6ca03fb7e240fd7a
#
_entry.id   d77560926a12977e6ca03fb7e240fd7a
#
_cell.length_a   1.000
_cell.length_b   1.000
_cell.length_c   1.000
_cell.angle_alpha   90.00
_cell.angle_beta   90.00
_cell.angle_gamma   90.00
#
_symmetry.space_group_name_H-M   'P 1'
#
loop_
_entity.id
_entity.type
_entity.pdbx_description
1 polymer ?
#
loop_
_entity_poly.entity_id
_entity_poly.type
_entity_poly.pdbx_seq_one_letter_code
_entity_poly.pdbx_strand_id
1 'polypeptide(L)'
;MGLTLGERKNITWPEKFVKDTVSFTQRLFYKPAGSIAGFFGNIQMLSDVYEENKALKRKLSDYARDAARLNFLEEQVGRLEEALLFSERQKNANRYIWHFAEVVSSSPDPFDQTININLGEKDGIRKNMAVATEEGLIGIVRDVAPFSSSVQLITAIDYKVDTTKAIAATTKENNEAFGMIERYTVDGFLEMNKIESTDSIKENDTVVTSGYGQVFPKGLIIGTVKSIGVSDSGITLKAMIDPAADLSGTKLRQVFVIEVPE
;
A
#
# COMPACT_ATOMS: atom_id res chain seq x y z
N MET A 1 26.05 -112.83 -41.36
CA MET A 1 25.33 -112.59 -40.10
C MET A 1 25.20 -111.13 -39.88
N GLY A 2 24.03 -110.60 -40.16
CA GLY A 2 23.79 -109.15 -40.00
C GLY A 2 23.14 -108.89 -38.63
N LEU A 3 23.66 -107.88 -37.96
CA LEU A 3 23.02 -107.32 -36.78
C LEU A 3 22.45 -105.97 -37.14
N THR A 4 21.17 -105.88 -37.29
CA THR A 4 20.44 -104.64 -37.46
C THR A 4 20.35 -103.95 -36.12
N LEU A 5 20.95 -102.76 -36.02
CA LEU A 5 20.76 -101.80 -34.93
C LEU A 5 19.42 -101.08 -35.17
N GLY A 6 18.40 -101.47 -34.39
CA GLY A 6 17.11 -100.74 -34.39
C GLY A 6 17.20 -99.39 -33.83
N GLU A 7 16.64 -98.39 -34.53
CA GLU A 7 16.43 -97.01 -34.07
C GLU A 7 15.56 -97.04 -32.80
N ARG A 8 16.09 -96.51 -31.66
CA ARG A 8 15.31 -96.24 -30.44
C ARG A 8 14.55 -94.92 -30.63
N LYS A 9 13.27 -95.08 -30.90
CA LYS A 9 12.36 -93.92 -31.08
C LYS A 9 11.73 -93.38 -29.80
N ASN A 10 12.15 -93.80 -28.64
CA ASN A 10 11.55 -93.26 -27.39
C ASN A 10 12.62 -92.72 -26.47
N ILE A 11 12.70 -91.37 -26.41
CA ILE A 11 13.49 -90.64 -25.42
C ILE A 11 12.80 -90.81 -24.06
N THR A 12 13.51 -91.42 -23.07
CA THR A 12 13.01 -91.66 -21.71
C THR A 12 12.71 -90.29 -20.97
N TRP A 13 11.78 -90.32 -20.08
CA TRP A 13 11.29 -89.22 -19.34
C TRP A 13 12.41 -88.34 -18.67
N PRO A 14 13.47 -88.87 -18.11
CA PRO A 14 14.59 -88.11 -17.58
C PRO A 14 15.36 -87.33 -18.65
N GLU A 15 15.54 -87.88 -19.89
CA GLU A 15 16.24 -87.15 -20.98
C GLU A 15 15.41 -85.97 -21.51
N LYS A 16 14.08 -86.08 -21.53
CA LYS A 16 13.18 -84.96 -21.86
C LYS A 16 13.30 -83.83 -20.80
N PHE A 17 13.33 -84.22 -19.53
CA PHE A 17 13.40 -83.26 -18.42
C PHE A 17 14.71 -82.48 -18.44
N VAL A 18 15.84 -83.13 -18.66
CA VAL A 18 17.14 -82.47 -18.75
C VAL A 18 17.22 -81.53 -19.96
N LYS A 19 16.67 -81.99 -21.12
CA LYS A 19 16.70 -81.17 -22.34
C LYS A 19 15.76 -79.97 -22.24
N ASP A 20 14.62 -80.10 -21.61
CA ASP A 20 13.67 -78.98 -21.35
C ASP A 20 14.21 -78.04 -20.30
N THR A 21 14.89 -78.53 -19.25
CA THR A 21 15.48 -77.67 -18.21
C THR A 21 16.63 -76.90 -18.75
N VAL A 22 17.51 -77.44 -19.60
CA VAL A 22 18.61 -76.70 -20.25
C VAL A 22 18.07 -75.67 -21.24
N SER A 23 17.02 -76.04 -21.99
CA SER A 23 16.39 -75.11 -22.93
C SER A 23 15.65 -73.92 -22.23
N PHE A 24 15.05 -74.23 -21.06
CA PHE A 24 14.40 -73.22 -20.24
C PHE A 24 15.39 -72.24 -19.58
N THR A 25 16.50 -72.78 -19.05
CA THR A 25 17.55 -71.94 -18.47
C THR A 25 18.24 -71.05 -19.52
N GLN A 26 18.51 -71.52 -20.72
CA GLN A 26 19.05 -70.75 -21.81
C GLN A 26 18.08 -69.62 -22.26
N ARG A 27 16.76 -69.87 -22.30
CA ARG A 27 15.78 -68.80 -22.63
C ARG A 27 15.70 -67.73 -21.56
N LEU A 28 15.93 -68.11 -20.29
CA LEU A 28 15.86 -67.16 -19.17
C LEU A 28 17.04 -66.18 -19.14
N PHE A 29 18.21 -66.64 -19.59
CA PHE A 29 19.44 -65.83 -19.58
C PHE A 29 19.66 -65.00 -20.85
N TYR A 30 18.98 -65.25 -21.97
CA TYR A 30 19.19 -64.52 -23.22
C TYR A 30 18.25 -63.34 -23.46
N LYS A 31 17.28 -63.09 -22.58
CA LYS A 31 16.32 -61.98 -22.76
C LYS A 31 16.39 -60.78 -21.81
N PRO A 32 17.20 -60.72 -20.76
CA PRO A 32 17.15 -59.53 -19.91
C PRO A 32 18.20 -58.46 -20.23
N ALA A 33 19.25 -58.74 -21.01
CA ALA A 33 20.35 -57.77 -21.19
C ALA A 33 19.95 -56.51 -21.97
N GLY A 34 18.98 -56.58 -22.89
CA GLY A 34 18.50 -55.40 -23.65
C GLY A 34 17.47 -54.56 -22.91
N SER A 35 16.68 -55.19 -22.02
CA SER A 35 15.62 -54.51 -21.27
C SER A 35 16.17 -53.73 -20.07
N ILE A 36 17.25 -54.18 -19.48
CA ILE A 36 17.90 -53.51 -18.32
C ILE A 36 18.64 -52.24 -18.74
N ALA A 37 19.34 -52.26 -19.89
CA ALA A 37 19.99 -51.07 -20.42
C ALA A 37 19.03 -49.96 -20.79
N GLY A 38 17.85 -50.27 -21.36
CA GLY A 38 16.77 -49.33 -21.65
C GLY A 38 16.09 -48.77 -20.40
N PHE A 39 15.99 -49.58 -19.34
CA PHE A 39 15.37 -49.14 -18.08
C PHE A 39 16.25 -48.12 -17.32
N PHE A 40 17.55 -48.34 -17.28
CA PHE A 40 18.51 -47.39 -16.68
C PHE A 40 18.61 -46.10 -17.50
N GLY A 41 18.57 -46.13 -18.84
CA GLY A 41 18.52 -44.94 -19.69
C GLY A 41 17.24 -44.11 -19.46
N ASN A 42 16.09 -44.78 -19.25
CA ASN A 42 14.83 -44.10 -18.96
C ASN A 42 14.81 -43.45 -17.56
N ILE A 43 15.47 -44.03 -16.56
CA ILE A 43 15.59 -43.46 -15.21
C ILE A 43 16.47 -42.21 -15.24
N GLN A 44 17.58 -42.23 -15.98
CA GLN A 44 18.45 -41.08 -16.13
C GLN A 44 17.75 -39.91 -16.85
N MET A 45 17.04 -40.20 -17.94
CA MET A 45 16.21 -39.24 -18.65
C MET A 45 15.08 -38.66 -17.78
N LEU A 46 14.46 -39.47 -16.92
CA LEU A 46 13.46 -39.00 -15.96
C LEU A 46 14.05 -38.09 -14.89
N SER A 47 15.27 -38.39 -14.41
CA SER A 47 16.01 -37.56 -13.48
C SER A 47 16.36 -36.19 -14.09
N ASP A 48 16.83 -36.19 -15.33
CA ASP A 48 17.18 -34.96 -16.06
C ASP A 48 15.95 -34.07 -16.27
N VAL A 49 14.81 -34.65 -16.68
CA VAL A 49 13.53 -33.96 -16.83
C VAL A 49 13.03 -33.41 -15.48
N TYR A 50 13.23 -34.16 -14.39
CA TYR A 50 12.85 -33.70 -13.05
C TYR A 50 13.68 -32.49 -12.60
N GLU A 51 15.00 -32.52 -12.79
CA GLU A 51 15.88 -31.40 -12.45
C GLU A 51 15.62 -30.18 -13.35
N GLU A 52 15.37 -30.38 -14.65
CA GLU A 52 14.95 -29.32 -15.57
C GLU A 52 13.63 -28.69 -15.13
N ASN A 53 12.62 -29.50 -14.79
CA ASN A 53 11.33 -29.00 -14.29
C ASN A 53 11.49 -28.20 -13.00
N LYS A 54 12.35 -28.66 -12.09
CA LYS A 54 12.68 -27.97 -10.85
C LYS A 54 13.40 -26.63 -11.13
N ALA A 55 14.34 -26.61 -12.07
CA ALA A 55 15.02 -25.40 -12.50
C ALA A 55 14.07 -24.40 -13.17
N LEU A 56 13.16 -24.88 -14.03
CA LEU A 56 12.14 -24.07 -14.66
C LEU A 56 11.15 -23.47 -13.64
N LYS A 57 10.72 -24.27 -12.65
CA LYS A 57 9.88 -23.77 -11.56
C LYS A 57 10.56 -22.69 -10.73
N ARG A 58 11.86 -22.84 -10.45
CA ARG A 58 12.64 -21.79 -9.77
C ARG A 58 12.68 -20.49 -10.61
N LYS A 59 13.03 -20.60 -11.90
CA LYS A 59 13.04 -19.46 -12.81
C LYS A 59 11.66 -18.80 -12.92
N LEU A 60 10.58 -19.59 -12.99
CA LEU A 60 9.23 -19.06 -13.00
C LEU A 60 8.90 -18.27 -11.72
N SER A 61 9.33 -18.78 -10.56
CA SER A 61 9.18 -18.07 -9.28
C SER A 61 9.99 -16.77 -9.25
N ASP A 62 11.21 -16.79 -9.80
CA ASP A 62 12.04 -15.59 -9.88
C ASP A 62 11.41 -14.55 -10.83
N TYR A 63 10.94 -14.96 -12.01
CA TYR A 63 10.22 -14.07 -12.92
C TYR A 63 8.94 -13.49 -12.31
N ALA A 64 8.17 -14.29 -11.57
CA ALA A 64 6.97 -13.80 -10.88
C ALA A 64 7.31 -12.74 -9.82
N ARG A 65 8.39 -12.94 -9.07
CA ARG A 65 8.89 -11.97 -8.09
C ARG A 65 9.39 -10.69 -8.74
N ASP A 66 10.16 -10.83 -9.85
CA ASP A 66 10.69 -9.67 -10.57
C ASP A 66 9.57 -8.87 -11.24
N ALA A 67 8.56 -9.53 -11.80
CA ALA A 67 7.37 -8.89 -12.34
C ALA A 67 6.58 -8.13 -11.27
N ALA A 68 6.39 -8.73 -10.08
CA ALA A 68 5.73 -8.06 -8.96
C ALA A 68 6.53 -6.82 -8.50
N ARG A 69 7.86 -6.91 -8.49
CA ARG A 69 8.74 -5.79 -8.15
C ARG A 69 8.68 -4.67 -9.20
N LEU A 70 8.66 -5.01 -10.48
CA LEU A 70 8.50 -4.03 -11.56
C LEU A 70 7.17 -3.29 -11.44
N ASN A 71 6.06 -3.99 -11.29
CA ASN A 71 4.74 -3.38 -11.10
C ASN A 71 4.72 -2.44 -9.88
N PHE A 72 5.35 -2.84 -8.76
CA PHE A 72 5.46 -1.98 -7.59
C PHE A 72 6.27 -0.71 -7.87
N LEU A 73 7.40 -0.83 -8.59
CA LEU A 73 8.23 0.33 -8.94
C LEU A 73 7.52 1.26 -9.93
N GLU A 74 6.81 0.72 -10.92
CA GLU A 74 6.01 1.50 -11.87
C GLU A 74 4.90 2.29 -11.15
N GLU A 75 4.20 1.63 -10.22
CA GLU A 75 3.20 2.31 -9.39
C GLU A 75 3.83 3.41 -8.52
N GLN A 76 5.02 3.17 -7.96
CA GLN A 76 5.75 4.16 -7.17
C GLN A 76 6.19 5.37 -8.01
N VAL A 77 6.69 5.13 -9.23
CA VAL A 77 7.05 6.20 -10.17
C VAL A 77 5.82 7.04 -10.53
N GLY A 78 4.69 6.41 -10.86
CA GLY A 78 3.45 7.12 -11.17
C GLY A 78 2.99 8.03 -10.03
N ARG A 79 3.01 7.54 -8.79
CA ARG A 79 2.68 8.35 -7.61
C ARG A 79 3.64 9.54 -7.41
N LEU A 80 4.94 9.33 -7.62
CA LEU A 80 5.93 10.41 -7.49
C LEU A 80 5.77 11.48 -8.58
N GLU A 81 5.45 11.08 -9.80
CA GLU A 81 5.16 12.01 -10.90
C GLU A 81 3.90 12.84 -10.62
N GLU A 82 2.82 12.22 -10.14
CA GLU A 82 1.60 12.92 -9.71
C GLU A 82 1.88 13.91 -8.59
N ALA A 83 2.61 13.49 -7.55
CA ALA A 83 2.99 14.34 -6.43
C ALA A 83 3.84 15.54 -6.89
N LEU A 84 4.78 15.33 -7.82
CA LEU A 84 5.60 16.41 -8.38
C LEU A 84 4.74 17.42 -9.14
N LEU A 85 3.87 16.96 -10.02
CA LEU A 85 2.95 17.81 -10.77
C LEU A 85 1.99 18.60 -9.86
N PHE A 86 1.53 17.97 -8.77
CA PHE A 86 0.71 18.63 -7.77
C PHE A 86 1.51 19.74 -7.05
N SER A 87 2.71 19.41 -6.56
CA SER A 87 3.59 20.36 -5.87
C SER A 87 3.93 21.59 -6.74
N GLU A 88 4.27 21.37 -8.03
CA GLU A 88 4.56 22.46 -8.97
C GLU A 88 3.34 23.37 -9.21
N ARG A 89 2.15 22.77 -9.37
CA ARG A 89 0.90 23.54 -9.53
C ARG A 89 0.62 24.38 -8.29
N GLN A 90 0.78 23.85 -7.09
CA GLN A 90 0.55 24.57 -5.85
C GLN A 90 1.60 25.67 -5.59
N LYS A 91 2.88 25.41 -5.90
CA LYS A 91 3.95 26.41 -5.83
C LYS A 91 3.65 27.62 -6.71
N ASN A 92 3.17 27.40 -7.93
CA ASN A 92 2.80 28.46 -8.86
C ASN A 92 1.56 29.25 -8.40
N ALA A 93 0.60 28.58 -7.74
CA ALA A 93 -0.63 29.20 -7.26
C ALA A 93 -0.44 30.03 -5.99
N ASN A 94 0.34 29.55 -5.00
CA ASN A 94 0.37 30.11 -3.63
C ASN A 94 1.76 30.52 -3.13
N ARG A 95 2.83 30.33 -3.90
CA ARG A 95 4.23 30.56 -3.50
C ARG A 95 4.69 29.76 -2.26
N TYR A 96 3.99 28.65 -1.90
CA TYR A 96 4.40 27.75 -0.83
C TYR A 96 5.36 26.70 -1.36
N ILE A 97 6.26 26.22 -0.48
CA ILE A 97 7.13 25.07 -0.76
C ILE A 97 6.44 23.82 -0.20
N TRP A 98 6.30 22.81 -1.03
CA TRP A 98 5.62 21.55 -0.69
C TRP A 98 6.67 20.44 -0.59
N HIS A 99 6.94 19.97 0.63
CA HIS A 99 7.85 18.87 0.90
C HIS A 99 7.07 17.56 0.89
N PHE A 100 7.36 16.72 -0.08
CA PHE A 100 6.74 15.39 -0.18
C PHE A 100 7.30 14.46 0.90
N ALA A 101 6.44 13.82 1.67
CA ALA A 101 6.78 12.90 2.75
C ALA A 101 5.98 11.61 2.68
N GLU A 102 6.59 10.51 3.12
CA GLU A 102 5.93 9.24 3.30
C GLU A 102 5.53 9.03 4.77
N VAL A 103 4.35 8.47 5.00
CA VAL A 103 3.89 8.08 6.34
C VAL A 103 4.54 6.75 6.71
N VAL A 104 5.39 6.79 7.73
CA VAL A 104 6.14 5.62 8.22
C VAL A 104 5.30 4.82 9.21
N SER A 105 4.53 5.50 10.04
CA SER A 105 3.65 4.84 11.02
C SER A 105 2.50 5.74 11.43
N SER A 106 1.41 5.13 11.91
CA SER A 106 0.26 5.79 12.52
C SER A 106 0.15 5.33 13.96
N SER A 107 -0.22 6.23 14.87
CA SER A 107 -0.47 5.87 16.26
C SER A 107 -1.67 4.93 16.35
N PRO A 108 -1.55 3.81 17.07
CA PRO A 108 -2.68 2.92 17.30
C PRO A 108 -3.65 3.47 18.36
N ASP A 109 -3.26 4.53 19.08
CA ASP A 109 -4.08 5.16 20.13
C ASP A 109 -5.12 6.08 19.49
N PRO A 110 -6.42 5.81 19.64
CA PRO A 110 -7.50 6.66 19.13
C PRO A 110 -7.48 8.10 19.67
N PHE A 111 -6.82 8.31 20.83
CA PHE A 111 -6.75 9.63 21.46
C PHE A 111 -5.53 10.45 21.00
N ASP A 112 -4.44 9.79 20.60
CA ASP A 112 -3.22 10.49 20.16
C ASP A 112 -3.33 11.01 18.72
N GLN A 113 -4.05 10.31 17.86
CA GLN A 113 -4.36 10.68 16.47
C GLN A 113 -3.17 11.34 15.73
N THR A 114 -2.01 10.66 15.79
CA THR A 114 -0.77 11.11 15.18
C THR A 114 -0.27 10.14 14.12
N ILE A 115 0.42 10.70 13.14
CA ILE A 115 1.20 9.94 12.17
C ILE A 115 2.66 10.39 12.23
N ASN A 116 3.58 9.49 11.89
CA ASN A 116 5.00 9.82 11.75
C ASN A 116 5.38 9.80 10.27
N ILE A 117 6.16 10.79 9.86
CA ILE A 117 6.66 10.97 8.49
C ILE A 117 8.17 10.84 8.44
N ASN A 118 8.70 10.49 7.27
CA ASN A 118 10.13 10.28 7.00
C ASN A 118 10.93 11.56 6.74
N LEU A 119 10.37 12.74 7.01
CA LEU A 119 11.08 14.01 6.94
C LEU A 119 11.25 14.63 8.33
N GLY A 120 12.42 15.23 8.58
CA GLY A 120 12.78 15.83 9.85
C GLY A 120 13.47 17.19 9.72
N GLU A 121 14.17 17.60 10.79
CA GLU A 121 14.87 18.89 10.85
C GLU A 121 15.90 19.06 9.72
N LYS A 122 16.58 17.98 9.32
CA LYS A 122 17.57 18.00 8.23
C LYS A 122 16.95 18.27 6.86
N ASP A 123 15.67 18.00 6.71
CA ASP A 123 14.90 18.21 5.48
C ASP A 123 14.20 19.58 5.50
N GLY A 124 14.45 20.41 6.51
CA GLY A 124 13.88 21.73 6.66
C GLY A 124 12.52 21.76 7.37
N ILE A 125 12.06 20.61 7.91
CA ILE A 125 10.77 20.55 8.61
C ILE A 125 10.86 21.25 9.96
N ARG A 126 9.84 22.03 10.28
CA ARG A 126 9.72 22.79 11.54
C ARG A 126 8.36 22.52 12.20
N LYS A 127 8.30 22.70 13.51
CA LYS A 127 7.03 22.66 14.26
C LYS A 127 6.03 23.68 13.71
N ASN A 128 4.77 23.34 13.76
CA ASN A 128 3.63 24.12 13.26
C ASN A 128 3.55 24.26 11.74
N MET A 129 4.34 23.54 10.96
CA MET A 129 4.09 23.46 9.51
C MET A 129 2.80 22.66 9.25
N ALA A 130 1.98 23.15 8.33
CA ALA A 130 0.76 22.47 7.91
C ALA A 130 1.10 21.23 7.11
N VAL A 131 0.25 20.20 7.23
CA VAL A 131 0.38 18.94 6.48
C VAL A 131 -0.92 18.67 5.75
N ALA A 132 -0.83 18.39 4.45
CA ALA A 132 -1.97 18.14 3.58
C ALA A 132 -1.72 16.94 2.67
N THR A 133 -2.78 16.41 2.09
CA THR A 133 -2.76 15.52 0.93
C THR A 133 -3.14 16.32 -0.33
N GLU A 134 -3.24 15.65 -1.45
CA GLU A 134 -3.80 16.23 -2.69
C GLU A 134 -5.26 16.65 -2.52
N GLU A 135 -6.00 15.97 -1.64
CA GLU A 135 -7.41 16.20 -1.38
C GLU A 135 -7.64 17.40 -0.43
N GLY A 136 -6.78 17.56 0.59
CA GLY A 136 -6.94 18.63 1.56
C GLY A 136 -6.04 18.54 2.78
N LEU A 137 -6.30 19.45 3.72
CA LEU A 137 -5.58 19.56 4.99
C LEU A 137 -5.83 18.34 5.87
N ILE A 138 -4.76 17.78 6.43
CA ILE A 138 -4.86 16.61 7.33
C ILE A 138 -4.34 16.89 8.73
N GLY A 139 -3.40 17.83 8.91
CA GLY A 139 -2.79 18.03 10.22
C GLY A 139 -1.76 19.14 10.29
N ILE A 140 -0.99 19.09 11.36
CA ILE A 140 0.10 20.01 11.66
C ILE A 140 1.27 19.24 12.26
N VAL A 141 2.50 19.66 11.94
CA VAL A 141 3.71 19.09 12.54
C VAL A 141 3.76 19.47 14.02
N ARG A 142 3.68 18.44 14.89
CA ARG A 142 3.72 18.60 16.36
C ARG A 142 5.14 18.57 16.90
N ASP A 143 5.90 17.55 16.54
CA ASP A 143 7.26 17.34 17.01
C ASP A 143 8.18 16.98 15.85
N VAL A 144 9.42 17.46 15.92
CA VAL A 144 10.44 17.28 14.89
C VAL A 144 11.66 16.62 15.50
N ALA A 145 12.11 15.54 14.89
CA ALA A 145 13.38 14.86 15.17
C ALA A 145 14.33 15.06 13.97
N PRO A 146 15.62 14.70 14.08
CA PRO A 146 16.58 14.94 13.00
C PRO A 146 16.22 14.36 11.63
N PHE A 147 15.49 13.20 11.57
CA PHE A 147 15.18 12.46 10.34
C PHE A 147 13.70 12.10 10.21
N SER A 148 12.86 12.49 11.14
CA SER A 148 11.43 12.18 11.14
C SER A 148 10.66 13.26 11.88
N SER A 149 9.35 13.33 11.65
CA SER A 149 8.48 14.23 12.38
C SER A 149 7.17 13.58 12.75
N SER A 150 6.58 14.01 13.86
CA SER A 150 5.24 13.61 14.29
C SER A 150 4.24 14.66 13.88
N VAL A 151 3.20 14.25 13.18
CA VAL A 151 2.11 15.08 12.69
C VAL A 151 0.86 14.78 13.48
N GLN A 152 0.27 15.79 14.07
CA GLN A 152 -1.03 15.71 14.73
C GLN A 152 -2.14 15.93 13.69
N LEU A 153 -3.07 14.98 13.60
CA LEU A 153 -4.19 15.07 12.66
C LEU A 153 -5.22 16.09 13.17
N ILE A 154 -5.94 16.72 12.23
CA ILE A 154 -7.02 17.66 12.56
C ILE A 154 -8.21 16.99 13.26
N THR A 155 -8.30 15.66 13.24
CA THR A 155 -9.27 14.89 14.02
C THR A 155 -9.05 15.00 15.54
N ALA A 156 -7.83 15.35 15.97
CA ALA A 156 -7.49 15.57 17.37
C ALA A 156 -7.90 16.96 17.88
N ILE A 157 -8.51 17.80 17.04
CA ILE A 157 -8.94 19.15 17.45
C ILE A 157 -10.09 19.05 18.45
N ASP A 158 -9.80 19.41 19.67
CA ASP A 158 -10.80 19.75 20.70
C ASP A 158 -10.32 21.00 21.44
N TYR A 159 -10.97 22.13 21.20
CA TYR A 159 -10.58 23.43 21.78
C TYR A 159 -10.66 23.45 23.32
N LYS A 160 -11.32 22.48 23.92
CA LYS A 160 -11.40 22.36 25.37
C LYS A 160 -10.12 21.77 25.99
N VAL A 161 -9.27 21.17 25.18
CA VAL A 161 -7.98 20.65 25.60
C VAL A 161 -6.89 21.59 25.06
N ASP A 162 -6.16 22.24 25.94
CA ASP A 162 -5.23 23.36 25.71
C ASP A 162 -4.05 23.07 24.73
N THR A 163 -4.04 21.90 24.08
CA THR A 163 -2.94 21.44 23.21
C THR A 163 -3.24 21.52 21.71
N THR A 164 -4.49 21.80 21.33
CA THR A 164 -4.89 21.81 19.92
C THR A 164 -5.31 23.18 19.45
N LYS A 165 -4.77 23.60 18.31
CA LYS A 165 -5.04 24.91 17.73
C LYS A 165 -6.28 24.86 16.84
N ALA A 166 -7.25 25.72 17.10
CA ALA A 166 -8.36 25.92 16.20
C ALA A 166 -7.89 26.41 14.82
N ILE A 167 -8.54 25.98 13.74
CA ILE A 167 -8.20 26.36 12.38
C ILE A 167 -9.10 27.51 11.94
N ALA A 168 -8.49 28.65 11.63
CA ALA A 168 -9.21 29.76 11.01
C ALA A 168 -9.55 29.43 9.56
N ALA A 169 -10.81 29.42 9.22
CA ALA A 169 -11.34 28.99 7.95
C ALA A 169 -12.26 30.04 7.31
N THR A 170 -12.41 29.96 5.99
CA THR A 170 -13.31 30.81 5.19
C THR A 170 -13.85 29.99 4.01
N THR A 171 -14.89 30.50 3.33
CA THR A 171 -15.36 29.92 2.09
C THR A 171 -14.50 30.35 0.91
N LYS A 172 -14.26 29.44 -0.04
CA LYS A 172 -13.45 29.70 -1.24
C LYS A 172 -14.13 30.64 -2.22
N GLU A 173 -15.46 30.54 -2.32
CA GLU A 173 -16.26 31.19 -3.36
C GLU A 173 -16.27 32.72 -3.19
N ASN A 174 -16.38 33.23 -1.97
CA ASN A 174 -16.52 34.67 -1.72
C ASN A 174 -15.61 35.21 -0.60
N ASN A 175 -14.89 34.35 0.15
CA ASN A 175 -14.04 34.72 1.30
C ASN A 175 -14.77 35.56 2.39
N GLU A 176 -16.11 35.59 2.39
CA GLU A 176 -16.90 36.43 3.28
C GLU A 176 -17.24 35.71 4.59
N ALA A 177 -17.51 34.41 4.53
CA ALA A 177 -17.82 33.64 5.72
C ALA A 177 -16.52 33.23 6.43
N PHE A 178 -16.26 33.90 7.56
CA PHE A 178 -15.13 33.58 8.43
C PHE A 178 -15.61 32.78 9.64
N GLY A 179 -14.86 31.78 10.06
CA GLY A 179 -15.12 31.00 11.28
C GLY A 179 -13.91 30.24 11.75
N MET A 180 -14.10 29.51 12.84
CA MET A 180 -13.06 28.70 13.48
C MET A 180 -13.49 27.25 13.52
N ILE A 181 -12.67 26.34 13.00
CA ILE A 181 -12.87 24.90 13.19
C ILE A 181 -12.28 24.53 14.52
N GLU A 182 -13.15 24.06 15.44
CA GLU A 182 -12.81 23.88 16.85
C GLU A 182 -12.98 22.45 17.32
N ARG A 183 -13.64 21.57 16.53
CA ARG A 183 -13.91 20.21 16.91
C ARG A 183 -14.04 19.27 15.70
N TYR A 184 -13.64 18.04 15.92
CA TYR A 184 -13.99 16.90 15.08
C TYR A 184 -15.06 16.06 15.80
N THR A 185 -16.16 15.76 15.14
CA THR A 185 -17.32 15.06 15.73
C THR A 185 -17.16 13.54 15.59
N VAL A 186 -17.89 12.79 16.42
CA VAL A 186 -17.93 11.33 16.35
C VAL A 186 -18.50 10.83 15.02
N ASP A 187 -19.37 11.63 14.40
CA ASP A 187 -19.98 11.35 13.09
C ASP A 187 -19.04 11.62 11.91
N GLY A 188 -17.80 12.06 12.16
CA GLY A 188 -16.79 12.26 11.13
C GLY A 188 -16.77 13.65 10.49
N PHE A 189 -17.45 14.65 11.05
CA PHE A 189 -17.50 16.03 10.55
C PHE A 189 -16.62 16.96 11.37
N LEU A 190 -16.11 18.01 10.74
CA LEU A 190 -15.49 19.14 11.41
C LEU A 190 -16.55 20.19 11.74
N GLU A 191 -16.53 20.70 12.96
CA GLU A 191 -17.44 21.76 13.42
C GLU A 191 -16.76 23.10 13.32
N MET A 192 -17.29 23.96 12.43
CA MET A 192 -16.89 25.34 12.23
C MET A 192 -17.85 26.26 12.99
N ASN A 193 -17.33 27.01 13.93
CA ASN A 193 -18.06 27.90 14.81
C ASN A 193 -17.69 29.37 14.56
N LYS A 194 -18.38 30.30 15.25
CA LYS A 194 -18.12 31.75 15.20
C LYS A 194 -18.35 32.37 13.83
N ILE A 195 -19.22 31.81 13.03
CA ILE A 195 -19.65 32.39 11.76
C ILE A 195 -20.66 33.48 12.07
N GLU A 196 -20.46 34.70 11.57
CA GLU A 196 -21.43 35.76 11.77
C GLU A 196 -22.74 35.47 11.03
N SER A 197 -23.86 35.83 11.60
CA SER A 197 -25.18 35.54 10.98
C SER A 197 -25.42 36.32 9.68
N THR A 198 -24.64 37.35 9.41
CA THR A 198 -24.62 38.14 8.19
C THR A 198 -23.81 37.51 7.07
N ASP A 199 -22.96 36.53 7.41
CA ASP A 199 -22.07 35.90 6.46
C ASP A 199 -22.86 35.06 5.44
N SER A 200 -22.38 35.08 4.21
CA SER A 200 -22.99 34.37 3.10
C SER A 200 -22.38 32.97 2.95
N ILE A 201 -22.72 32.06 3.89
CA ILE A 201 -22.32 30.64 3.81
C ILE A 201 -23.51 29.79 3.34
N LYS A 202 -23.23 28.82 2.46
CA LYS A 202 -24.23 27.91 1.89
C LYS A 202 -23.78 26.47 1.99
N GLU A 203 -24.74 25.55 1.95
CA GLU A 203 -24.45 24.12 1.77
C GLU A 203 -23.73 23.89 0.45
N ASN A 204 -22.76 22.98 0.47
CA ASN A 204 -21.82 22.65 -0.59
C ASN A 204 -20.74 23.72 -0.91
N ASP A 205 -20.65 24.80 -0.16
CA ASP A 205 -19.51 25.72 -0.27
C ASP A 205 -18.21 25.02 0.13
N THR A 206 -17.12 25.32 -0.59
CA THR A 206 -15.81 24.79 -0.27
C THR A 206 -15.17 25.60 0.85
N VAL A 207 -14.77 24.94 1.94
CA VAL A 207 -14.10 25.55 3.08
C VAL A 207 -12.60 25.41 2.94
N VAL A 208 -11.89 26.53 3.10
CA VAL A 208 -10.42 26.61 3.00
C VAL A 208 -9.84 27.33 4.22
N THR A 209 -8.54 27.12 4.48
CA THR A 209 -7.83 27.90 5.51
C THR A 209 -7.78 29.37 5.13
N SER A 210 -8.09 30.25 6.09
CA SER A 210 -8.09 31.71 5.86
C SER A 210 -6.69 32.34 5.88
N GLY A 211 -5.70 31.66 6.45
CA GLY A 211 -4.35 32.19 6.72
C GLY A 211 -4.30 33.07 7.98
N TYR A 212 -5.41 33.28 8.68
CA TYR A 212 -5.44 34.05 9.91
C TYR A 212 -4.75 33.28 11.04
N GLY A 213 -3.95 34.00 11.86
CA GLY A 213 -3.18 33.42 12.97
C GLY A 213 -1.84 32.77 12.56
N GLN A 214 -1.46 32.83 11.27
CA GLN A 214 -0.14 32.42 10.73
C GLN A 214 0.28 30.95 11.02
N VAL A 215 -0.65 30.12 11.47
CA VAL A 215 -0.39 28.71 11.74
C VAL A 215 -0.64 27.86 10.48
N PHE A 216 -1.73 28.13 9.80
CA PHE A 216 -2.09 27.42 8.57
C PHE A 216 -1.98 28.38 7.37
N PRO A 217 -1.22 28.02 6.32
CA PRO A 217 -1.16 28.77 5.09
C PRO A 217 -2.55 29.01 4.50
N LYS A 218 -2.78 30.14 3.85
CA LYS A 218 -4.09 30.46 3.24
C LYS A 218 -4.39 29.55 2.05
N GLY A 219 -5.65 29.12 1.92
CA GLY A 219 -6.15 28.49 0.72
C GLY A 219 -6.02 26.95 0.68
N LEU A 220 -5.62 26.32 1.78
CA LEU A 220 -5.66 24.84 1.87
C LEU A 220 -7.11 24.38 2.01
N ILE A 221 -7.52 23.44 1.17
CA ILE A 221 -8.86 22.86 1.22
C ILE A 221 -9.02 22.09 2.53
N ILE A 222 -10.13 22.31 3.22
CA ILE A 222 -10.48 21.57 4.45
C ILE A 222 -11.60 20.59 4.16
N GLY A 223 -12.64 21.05 3.44
CA GLY A 223 -13.81 20.23 3.12
C GLY A 223 -14.94 21.04 2.51
N THR A 224 -16.14 20.46 2.56
CA THR A 224 -17.36 21.08 2.05
C THR A 224 -18.40 21.22 3.15
N VAL A 225 -19.17 22.33 3.11
CA VAL A 225 -20.28 22.57 4.04
C VAL A 225 -21.37 21.53 3.82
N LYS A 226 -21.65 20.73 4.84
CA LYS A 226 -22.71 19.72 4.83
C LYS A 226 -24.04 20.25 5.31
N SER A 227 -24.01 21.04 6.38
CA SER A 227 -25.21 21.65 6.96
C SER A 227 -24.85 22.89 7.77
N ILE A 228 -25.78 23.79 7.92
CA ILE A 228 -25.65 25.03 8.67
C ILE A 228 -26.73 25.06 9.75
N GLY A 229 -26.34 25.48 10.94
CA GLY A 229 -27.23 25.62 12.08
C GLY A 229 -26.92 26.88 12.91
N VAL A 230 -27.73 27.14 13.88
CA VAL A 230 -27.47 28.19 14.86
C VAL A 230 -26.59 27.62 15.97
N SER A 231 -25.61 28.39 16.41
CA SER A 231 -24.73 28.01 17.53
C SER A 231 -25.52 27.91 18.84
N ASP A 232 -24.98 27.20 19.82
CA ASP A 232 -25.62 27.04 21.14
C ASP A 232 -25.85 28.38 21.88
N SER A 233 -25.11 29.42 21.50
CA SER A 233 -25.29 30.80 22.00
C SER A 233 -26.48 31.55 21.37
N GLY A 234 -27.00 31.06 20.23
CA GLY A 234 -28.07 31.70 19.48
C GLY A 234 -27.67 32.97 18.69
N ILE A 235 -26.40 33.37 18.76
CA ILE A 235 -25.89 34.64 18.20
C ILE A 235 -25.13 34.43 16.88
N THR A 236 -24.43 33.33 16.76
CA THR A 236 -23.59 32.99 15.59
C THR A 236 -24.11 31.75 14.90
N LEU A 237 -23.67 31.53 13.66
CA LEU A 237 -23.93 30.29 12.95
C LEU A 237 -22.81 29.27 13.24
N LYS A 238 -23.17 28.01 13.12
CA LYS A 238 -22.26 26.88 13.06
C LYS A 238 -22.45 26.09 11.77
N ALA A 239 -21.39 25.56 11.21
CA ALA A 239 -21.43 24.71 10.03
C ALA A 239 -20.75 23.37 10.31
N MET A 240 -21.36 22.31 9.82
CA MET A 240 -20.75 20.99 9.78
C MET A 240 -20.04 20.83 8.44
N ILE A 241 -18.75 20.55 8.49
CA ILE A 241 -17.89 20.42 7.31
C ILE A 241 -17.54 18.96 7.10
N ASP A 242 -17.81 18.46 5.91
CA ASP A 242 -17.38 17.14 5.44
C ASP A 242 -15.91 17.25 5.00
N PRO A 243 -14.94 16.59 5.68
CA PRO A 243 -13.55 16.71 5.33
C PRO A 243 -13.26 16.25 3.91
N ALA A 244 -12.43 17.00 3.16
CA ALA A 244 -12.03 16.61 1.81
C ALA A 244 -11.05 15.42 1.80
N ALA A 245 -10.15 15.38 2.78
CA ALA A 245 -9.17 14.31 2.91
C ALA A 245 -9.67 13.19 3.83
N ASP A 246 -9.24 11.95 3.59
CA ASP A 246 -9.46 10.83 4.51
C ASP A 246 -8.59 11.02 5.77
N LEU A 247 -9.24 11.34 6.88
CA LEU A 247 -8.60 11.62 8.15
C LEU A 247 -8.37 10.36 9.03
N SER A 248 -8.61 9.16 8.51
CA SER A 248 -8.52 7.93 9.29
C SER A 248 -7.09 7.58 9.76
N GLY A 249 -6.07 8.26 9.24
CA GLY A 249 -4.65 8.03 9.55
C GLY A 249 -4.09 6.70 9.03
N THR A 250 -4.90 5.67 8.97
CA THR A 250 -4.46 4.32 8.57
C THR A 250 -4.29 4.14 7.07
N LYS A 251 -4.98 4.95 6.27
CA LYS A 251 -4.90 4.93 4.80
C LYS A 251 -3.91 5.95 4.23
N LEU A 252 -3.46 6.88 5.06
CA LEU A 252 -2.50 7.90 4.66
C LEU A 252 -1.14 7.24 4.40
N ARG A 253 -0.67 7.31 3.16
CA ARG A 253 0.66 6.80 2.76
C ARG A 253 1.62 7.90 2.39
N GLN A 254 1.11 8.96 1.80
CA GLN A 254 1.87 10.09 1.27
C GLN A 254 1.20 11.39 1.68
N VAL A 255 2.02 12.35 2.08
CA VAL A 255 1.55 13.65 2.53
C VAL A 255 2.52 14.73 2.07
N PHE A 256 2.11 15.98 2.12
CA PHE A 256 2.93 17.15 1.85
C PHE A 256 3.04 18.02 3.11
N VAL A 257 4.25 18.32 3.52
CA VAL A 257 4.49 19.34 4.53
C VAL A 257 4.68 20.68 3.83
N ILE A 258 3.96 21.69 4.28
CA ILE A 258 3.87 22.98 3.59
C ILE A 258 4.69 24.01 4.35
N GLU A 259 5.71 24.55 3.67
CA GLU A 259 6.53 25.63 4.16
C GLU A 259 6.07 26.94 3.55
N VAL A 260 5.85 27.94 4.41
CA VAL A 260 5.60 29.32 4.00
C VAL A 260 6.94 30.00 3.92
N PRO A 261 7.41 30.47 2.75
CA PRO A 261 8.64 31.26 2.65
C PRO A 261 8.50 32.54 3.46
N GLU A 262 9.53 32.91 4.21
CA GLU A 262 9.62 34.16 4.97
C GLU A 262 9.69 35.39 4.06
#